data_53d32761820266ab3f6bfd5fb761e6fe
#
_entry.id   53d32761820266ab3f6bfd5fb761e6fe
#
_cell.length_a   1.000
_cell.length_b   1.000
_cell.length_c   1.000
_cell.angle_alpha   90.00
_cell.angle_beta   90.00
_cell.angle_gamma   90.00
#
_symmetry.space_group_name_H-M   'P 1'
#
loop_
_entity.id
_entity.type
_entity.pdbx_description
1 polymer ?
#
loop_
_entity_poly.entity_id
_entity_poly.type
_entity_poly.pdbx_seq_one_letter_code
_entity_poly.pdbx_strand_id
1 'polypeptide(L)'
;MMCRVRIALLCVICASVMASCNRRPPAREYQLQGQVLVVRAERQEIVIRHGDIKNFMPGMTMPFRVKDQRWLQAAAPGDIVEATLVVQEGDAWLSRVARTGRREPLPADAAVPHRMDPPLEPGGAVPDASFIDQDGRPLQVASLRGRPWALTFLYTRCPLPTFCPALEGRFGAAQRAIARDGQLHGVQLVSVSIDPAFDQPPVLKAHAERRDVNPRIWRLVTGNTETVDRFGERFGLTVVRGGGRPEDFVHSMKTAVIGRDGRVRRIYSGTEWSAEDLVRELREAAR
;
A
#
# COMPACT_ATOMS: atom_id res chain seq x y z
N MET A 1 -55.92 8.61 32.76
CA MET A 1 -55.79 8.20 31.38
C MET A 1 -54.74 8.99 30.57
N MET A 2 -54.12 10.02 31.14
CA MET A 2 -53.12 10.90 30.42
C MET A 2 -51.64 10.50 30.56
N CYS A 3 -51.28 9.53 31.42
CA CYS A 3 -49.86 9.16 31.65
C CYS A 3 -49.31 8.11 30.67
N ARG A 4 -50.16 7.28 30.04
CA ARG A 4 -49.76 6.25 29.11
C ARG A 4 -49.46 6.73 27.68
N VAL A 5 -49.98 7.89 27.29
CA VAL A 5 -49.76 8.45 25.94
C VAL A 5 -48.38 9.14 25.81
N ARG A 6 -47.85 9.71 26.93
CA ARG A 6 -46.55 10.40 26.91
C ARG A 6 -45.34 9.47 26.79
N ILE A 7 -45.44 8.26 27.32
CA ILE A 7 -44.35 7.26 27.25
C ILE A 7 -44.24 6.65 25.84
N ALA A 8 -45.37 6.45 25.15
CA ALA A 8 -45.35 5.94 23.78
C ALA A 8 -44.75 6.93 22.77
N LEU A 9 -44.90 8.22 22.97
CA LEU A 9 -44.36 9.27 22.09
C LEU A 9 -42.82 9.41 22.25
N LEU A 10 -42.29 9.22 23.47
CA LEU A 10 -40.82 9.26 23.71
C LEU A 10 -40.09 8.04 23.09
N CYS A 11 -40.69 6.87 23.08
CA CYS A 11 -40.09 5.69 22.48
C CYS A 11 -40.03 5.76 20.93
N VAL A 12 -40.97 6.41 20.27
CA VAL A 12 -40.98 6.57 18.82
C VAL A 12 -39.88 7.56 18.37
N ILE A 13 -39.61 8.62 19.15
CA ILE A 13 -38.57 9.60 18.83
C ILE A 13 -37.17 9.00 19.02
N CYS A 14 -36.93 8.13 20.04
CA CYS A 14 -35.64 7.44 20.22
C CYS A 14 -35.36 6.39 19.10
N ALA A 15 -36.37 5.73 18.55
CA ALA A 15 -36.17 4.77 17.47
C ALA A 15 -35.78 5.41 16.14
N SER A 16 -36.13 6.68 15.91
CA SER A 16 -35.82 7.39 14.66
C SER A 16 -34.37 7.91 14.59
N VAL A 17 -33.63 8.00 15.71
CA VAL A 17 -32.25 8.50 15.75
C VAL A 17 -31.20 7.40 15.47
N MET A 18 -31.57 6.12 15.59
CA MET A 18 -30.65 4.98 15.39
C MET A 18 -30.48 4.56 13.92
N ALA A 19 -31.24 5.15 12.99
CA ALA A 19 -31.19 4.78 11.57
C ALA A 19 -30.20 5.62 10.73
N SER A 20 -29.39 6.50 11.36
CA SER A 20 -28.60 7.51 10.64
C SER A 20 -27.10 7.23 10.52
N CYS A 21 -26.57 6.07 10.91
CA CYS A 21 -25.14 5.85 11.03
C CYS A 21 -24.59 4.77 10.08
N ASN A 22 -24.99 4.72 8.80
CA ASN A 22 -24.24 3.88 7.86
C ASN A 22 -24.34 4.36 6.39
N ARG A 23 -24.23 5.68 6.16
CA ARG A 23 -24.06 6.17 4.79
C ARG A 23 -22.57 6.14 4.46
N ARG A 24 -22.18 5.14 3.68
CA ARG A 24 -20.86 5.13 3.03
C ARG A 24 -20.68 6.45 2.27
N PRO A 25 -19.51 7.09 2.34
CA PRO A 25 -19.24 8.27 1.52
C PRO A 25 -19.47 7.96 0.04
N PRO A 26 -19.99 8.90 -0.73
CA PRO A 26 -20.23 8.70 -2.15
C PRO A 26 -18.91 8.41 -2.87
N ALA A 27 -18.93 7.46 -3.79
CA ALA A 27 -17.81 7.20 -4.69
C ALA A 27 -17.52 8.45 -5.53
N ARG A 28 -16.25 8.77 -5.73
CA ARG A 28 -15.80 9.81 -6.67
C ARG A 28 -15.30 9.14 -7.93
N GLU A 29 -15.66 9.68 -9.09
CA GLU A 29 -15.25 9.18 -10.38
C GLU A 29 -14.32 10.18 -11.07
N TYR A 30 -13.27 9.66 -11.67
CA TYR A 30 -12.28 10.45 -12.42
C TYR A 30 -12.07 9.80 -13.79
N GLN A 31 -11.91 10.64 -14.82
CA GLN A 31 -11.55 10.17 -16.15
C GLN A 31 -10.04 10.23 -16.31
N LEU A 32 -9.47 9.18 -16.87
CA LEU A 32 -8.07 9.14 -17.26
C LEU A 32 -7.90 8.63 -18.68
N GLN A 33 -6.82 9.07 -19.32
CA GLN A 33 -6.37 8.54 -20.60
C GLN A 33 -4.89 8.17 -20.46
N GLY A 34 -4.51 7.02 -21.03
CA GLY A 34 -3.12 6.60 -20.95
C GLY A 34 -2.80 5.37 -21.78
N GLN A 35 -1.51 5.05 -21.84
CA GLN A 35 -1.00 3.85 -22.48
C GLN A 35 -1.00 2.68 -21.51
N VAL A 36 -1.58 1.56 -21.92
CA VAL A 36 -1.47 0.29 -21.19
C VAL A 36 -0.03 -0.24 -21.37
N LEU A 37 0.66 -0.43 -20.26
CA LEU A 37 2.00 -1.03 -20.27
C LEU A 37 1.95 -2.53 -20.01
N VAL A 38 1.10 -2.94 -19.06
CA VAL A 38 0.99 -4.33 -18.61
C VAL A 38 -0.45 -4.63 -18.22
N VAL A 39 -0.92 -5.85 -18.51
CA VAL A 39 -2.16 -6.44 -17.97
C VAL A 39 -1.79 -7.63 -17.10
N ARG A 40 -2.18 -7.61 -15.83
CA ARG A 40 -1.93 -8.67 -14.84
C ARG A 40 -3.25 -9.30 -14.43
N ALA A 41 -3.67 -10.30 -15.19
CA ALA A 41 -4.97 -10.94 -14.98
C ALA A 41 -5.07 -11.60 -13.60
N GLU A 42 -4.01 -12.23 -13.12
CA GLU A 42 -3.90 -12.88 -11.82
C GLU A 42 -4.01 -11.93 -10.62
N ARG A 43 -3.76 -10.62 -10.85
CA ARG A 43 -3.89 -9.55 -9.85
C ARG A 43 -5.10 -8.67 -10.06
N GLN A 44 -5.84 -8.91 -11.13
CA GLN A 44 -6.90 -8.01 -11.56
C GLN A 44 -6.40 -6.56 -11.67
N GLU A 45 -5.24 -6.36 -12.32
CA GLU A 45 -4.59 -5.06 -12.47
C GLU A 45 -4.23 -4.75 -13.92
N ILE A 46 -4.34 -3.47 -14.27
CA ILE A 46 -3.79 -2.90 -15.51
C ILE A 46 -2.81 -1.79 -15.11
N VAL A 47 -1.58 -1.88 -15.58
CA VAL A 47 -0.58 -0.81 -15.42
C VAL A 47 -0.73 0.16 -16.58
N ILE A 48 -1.05 1.41 -16.26
CA ILE A 48 -1.29 2.47 -17.25
C ILE A 48 -0.33 3.63 -16.98
N ARG A 49 0.37 4.09 -18.02
CA ARG A 49 1.02 5.39 -18.04
C ARG A 49 0.01 6.43 -18.50
N HIS A 50 -0.54 7.18 -17.56
CA HIS A 50 -1.62 8.14 -17.80
C HIS A 50 -1.12 9.58 -17.72
N GLY A 51 -1.82 10.48 -18.40
CA GLY A 51 -1.68 11.93 -18.20
C GLY A 51 -2.31 12.39 -16.88
N ASP A 52 -2.35 13.71 -16.67
CA ASP A 52 -2.97 14.27 -15.46
C ASP A 52 -4.42 13.81 -15.32
N ILE A 53 -4.77 13.31 -14.15
CA ILE A 53 -6.15 13.06 -13.74
C ILE A 53 -6.64 14.33 -13.05
N LYS A 54 -7.46 15.09 -13.75
CA LYS A 54 -7.92 16.43 -13.32
C LYS A 54 -8.48 16.40 -11.91
N ASN A 55 -8.01 17.30 -11.05
CA ASN A 55 -8.39 17.46 -9.65
C ASN A 55 -8.09 16.23 -8.77
N PHE A 56 -7.19 15.33 -9.20
CA PHE A 56 -6.86 14.14 -8.43
C PHE A 56 -5.36 13.89 -8.34
N MET A 57 -4.66 13.68 -9.47
CA MET A 57 -3.22 13.41 -9.46
C MET A 57 -2.55 13.80 -10.77
N PRO A 58 -1.26 14.15 -10.76
CA PRO A 58 -0.47 14.40 -11.97
C PRO A 58 -0.29 13.13 -12.80
N GLY A 59 0.10 13.30 -14.07
CA GLY A 59 0.41 12.22 -14.99
C GLY A 59 1.55 11.35 -14.47
N MET A 60 1.32 10.01 -14.45
CA MET A 60 2.29 9.03 -13.99
C MET A 60 1.98 7.63 -14.54
N THR A 61 2.85 6.68 -14.22
CA THR A 61 2.60 5.26 -14.48
C THR A 61 2.21 4.57 -13.18
N MET A 62 1.05 3.94 -13.12
CA MET A 62 0.66 3.20 -11.92
C MET A 62 -0.23 1.99 -12.24
N PRO A 63 -0.27 0.98 -11.34
CA PRO A 63 -1.24 -0.10 -11.43
C PRO A 63 -2.61 0.37 -10.97
N PHE A 64 -3.61 -0.01 -11.73
CA PHE A 64 -5.02 0.17 -11.37
C PHE A 64 -5.68 -1.19 -11.17
N ARG A 65 -6.36 -1.37 -10.05
CA ARG A 65 -7.23 -2.53 -9.84
C ARG A 65 -8.41 -2.50 -10.79
N VAL A 66 -8.85 -3.68 -11.18
CA VAL A 66 -10.01 -3.88 -12.06
C VAL A 66 -10.92 -4.90 -11.40
N LYS A 67 -12.11 -4.49 -10.97
CA LYS A 67 -13.06 -5.42 -10.29
C LYS A 67 -13.78 -6.37 -11.26
N ASP A 68 -13.93 -5.97 -12.53
CA ASP A 68 -14.61 -6.75 -13.54
C ASP A 68 -13.60 -7.27 -14.58
N GLN A 69 -13.46 -8.58 -14.67
CA GLN A 69 -12.48 -9.24 -15.55
C GLN A 69 -12.64 -8.87 -17.03
N ARG A 70 -13.83 -8.49 -17.49
CA ARG A 70 -14.04 -8.05 -18.88
C ARG A 70 -13.12 -6.89 -19.26
N TRP A 71 -12.78 -6.00 -18.32
CA TRP A 71 -11.91 -4.87 -18.57
C TRP A 71 -10.45 -5.25 -18.71
N LEU A 72 -10.02 -6.37 -18.10
CA LEU A 72 -8.68 -6.93 -18.32
C LEU A 72 -8.52 -7.43 -19.75
N GLN A 73 -9.60 -8.00 -20.32
CA GLN A 73 -9.60 -8.50 -21.70
C GLN A 73 -9.82 -7.37 -22.73
N ALA A 74 -10.33 -6.23 -22.27
CA ALA A 74 -10.60 -5.08 -23.13
C ALA A 74 -9.35 -4.29 -23.51
N ALA A 75 -8.17 -4.57 -22.92
CA ALA A 75 -6.95 -3.83 -23.15
C ALA A 75 -5.74 -4.75 -23.30
N ALA A 76 -4.77 -4.32 -24.11
CA ALA A 76 -3.51 -5.03 -24.30
C ALA A 76 -2.34 -4.04 -24.19
N PRO A 77 -1.11 -4.52 -23.84
CA PRO A 77 0.06 -3.68 -23.84
C PRO A 77 0.25 -2.91 -25.14
N GLY A 78 0.51 -1.61 -25.03
CA GLY A 78 0.62 -0.68 -26.16
C GLY A 78 -0.68 0.04 -26.53
N ASP A 79 -1.85 -0.43 -26.11
CA ASP A 79 -3.12 0.25 -26.38
C ASP A 79 -3.21 1.57 -25.63
N ILE A 80 -3.72 2.61 -26.30
CA ILE A 80 -4.16 3.84 -25.64
C ILE A 80 -5.62 3.64 -25.22
N VAL A 81 -5.89 3.82 -23.94
CA VAL A 81 -7.22 3.61 -23.34
C VAL A 81 -7.73 4.89 -22.68
N GLU A 82 -9.04 4.99 -22.67
CA GLU A 82 -9.81 5.87 -21.78
C GLU A 82 -10.42 5.01 -20.68
N ALA A 83 -10.28 5.44 -19.43
CA ALA A 83 -10.78 4.68 -18.30
C ALA A 83 -11.43 5.57 -17.24
N THR A 84 -12.37 4.98 -16.50
CA THR A 84 -13.01 5.63 -15.34
C THR A 84 -12.44 5.02 -14.07
N LEU A 85 -11.77 5.85 -13.28
CA LEU A 85 -11.26 5.52 -11.96
C LEU A 85 -12.31 5.88 -10.91
N VAL A 86 -12.72 4.91 -10.13
CA VAL A 86 -13.62 5.10 -8.98
C VAL A 86 -12.78 5.06 -7.71
N VAL A 87 -12.98 6.05 -6.84
CA VAL A 87 -12.33 6.15 -5.52
C VAL A 87 -13.41 6.19 -4.45
N GLN A 88 -13.39 5.25 -3.52
CA GLN A 88 -14.34 5.16 -2.42
C GLN A 88 -13.69 4.51 -1.19
N GLU A 89 -13.77 5.17 -0.03
CA GLU A 89 -13.30 4.64 1.27
C GLU A 89 -11.87 4.09 1.24
N GLY A 90 -10.95 4.77 0.52
CA GLY A 90 -9.55 4.33 0.42
C GLY A 90 -9.29 3.18 -0.55
N ASP A 91 -10.32 2.66 -1.20
CA ASP A 91 -10.19 1.74 -2.34
C ASP A 91 -10.30 2.52 -3.67
N ALA A 92 -9.53 2.11 -4.67
CA ALA A 92 -9.55 2.69 -5.99
C ALA A 92 -9.49 1.59 -7.06
N TRP A 93 -10.37 1.69 -8.07
CA TRP A 93 -10.43 0.70 -9.14
C TRP A 93 -10.94 1.31 -10.44
N LEU A 94 -10.61 0.67 -11.57
CA LEU A 94 -11.22 1.00 -12.85
C LEU A 94 -12.59 0.34 -12.96
N SER A 95 -13.61 1.14 -13.17
CA SER A 95 -14.99 0.68 -13.44
C SER A 95 -15.27 0.54 -14.93
N ARG A 96 -14.47 1.17 -15.78
CA ARG A 96 -14.53 1.10 -17.23
C ARG A 96 -13.14 1.26 -17.83
N VAL A 97 -12.87 0.48 -18.90
CA VAL A 97 -11.67 0.62 -19.74
C VAL A 97 -12.11 0.48 -21.20
N ALA A 98 -11.83 1.48 -22.03
CA ALA A 98 -12.17 1.48 -23.45
C ALA A 98 -10.94 1.80 -24.30
N ARG A 99 -10.65 1.01 -25.32
CA ARG A 99 -9.59 1.31 -26.30
C ARG A 99 -10.01 2.46 -27.17
N THR A 100 -9.08 3.39 -27.40
CA THR A 100 -9.28 4.51 -28.34
C THR A 100 -9.06 4.10 -29.81
N GLY A 101 -8.60 2.88 -30.06
CA GLY A 101 -8.16 2.41 -31.36
C GLY A 101 -6.70 2.78 -31.69
N ARG A 102 -6.04 3.62 -30.87
CA ARG A 102 -4.62 3.97 -31.03
C ARG A 102 -3.75 2.99 -30.27
N ARG A 103 -2.56 2.71 -30.83
CA ARG A 103 -1.50 1.95 -30.16
C ARG A 103 -0.18 2.70 -30.29
N GLU A 104 0.63 2.62 -29.25
CA GLU A 104 1.97 3.19 -29.24
C GLU A 104 2.98 2.12 -28.84
N PRO A 105 4.23 2.16 -29.36
CA PRO A 105 5.28 1.27 -28.93
C PRO A 105 5.45 1.36 -27.41
N LEU A 106 5.72 0.23 -26.77
CA LEU A 106 6.04 0.23 -25.36
C LEU A 106 7.37 0.95 -25.14
N PRO A 107 7.51 1.74 -24.07
CA PRO A 107 8.80 2.30 -23.69
C PRO A 107 9.85 1.21 -23.55
N ALA A 108 11.10 1.49 -23.97
CA ALA A 108 12.19 0.52 -23.89
C ALA A 108 12.49 0.06 -22.45
N ASP A 109 12.09 0.86 -21.47
CA ASP A 109 12.18 0.63 -20.02
C ASP A 109 10.89 0.08 -19.39
N ALA A 110 9.86 -0.21 -20.20
CA ALA A 110 8.67 -0.87 -19.71
C ALA A 110 9.05 -2.31 -19.28
N ALA A 111 9.23 -2.50 -17.98
CA ALA A 111 9.58 -3.80 -17.42
C ALA A 111 8.53 -4.85 -17.82
N VAL A 112 8.96 -5.84 -18.60
CA VAL A 112 8.14 -7.03 -18.88
C VAL A 112 8.01 -7.79 -17.56
N PRO A 113 6.80 -8.07 -17.07
CA PRO A 113 6.66 -8.79 -15.80
C PRO A 113 7.20 -10.21 -15.97
N HIS A 114 8.17 -10.57 -15.14
CA HIS A 114 8.48 -11.98 -14.92
C HIS A 114 7.24 -12.69 -14.35
N ARG A 115 7.13 -13.99 -14.59
CA ARG A 115 6.08 -14.83 -13.97
C ARG A 115 6.19 -14.69 -12.45
N MET A 116 5.17 -14.12 -11.83
CA MET A 116 5.19 -13.74 -10.42
C MET A 116 4.39 -14.74 -9.61
N ASP A 117 4.90 -15.10 -8.45
CA ASP A 117 4.11 -15.85 -7.46
C ASP A 117 2.88 -15.06 -7.05
N PRO A 118 1.74 -15.71 -6.78
CA PRO A 118 0.54 -15.01 -6.34
C PRO A 118 0.82 -14.20 -5.06
N PRO A 119 0.20 -13.02 -4.92
CA PRO A 119 0.33 -12.24 -3.68
C PRO A 119 -0.11 -13.04 -2.46
N LEU A 120 0.53 -12.76 -1.32
CA LEU A 120 0.13 -13.32 -0.04
C LEU A 120 -1.24 -12.80 0.36
N GLU A 121 -2.02 -13.70 0.94
CA GLU A 121 -3.26 -13.38 1.63
C GLU A 121 -3.08 -13.57 3.15
N PRO A 122 -4.02 -13.09 3.99
CA PRO A 122 -4.02 -13.41 5.40
C PRO A 122 -3.87 -14.92 5.64
N GLY A 123 -2.97 -15.33 6.51
CA GLY A 123 -2.57 -16.72 6.74
C GLY A 123 -1.40 -17.20 5.89
N GLY A 124 -1.03 -16.50 4.82
CA GLY A 124 0.11 -16.83 3.98
C GLY A 124 1.45 -16.67 4.71
N ALA A 125 2.37 -17.62 4.52
CA ALA A 125 3.71 -17.54 5.11
C ALA A 125 4.58 -16.52 4.37
N VAL A 126 5.20 -15.60 5.11
CA VAL A 126 6.12 -14.62 4.56
C VAL A 126 7.40 -15.34 4.10
N PRO A 127 7.82 -15.16 2.84
CA PRO A 127 9.06 -15.76 2.35
C PRO A 127 10.27 -15.17 3.05
N ASP A 128 11.34 -15.95 3.14
CA ASP A 128 12.60 -15.41 3.61
C ASP A 128 13.23 -14.51 2.55
N ALA A 129 13.93 -13.48 3.03
CA ALA A 129 14.68 -12.54 2.21
C ALA A 129 15.80 -11.91 3.04
N SER A 130 16.86 -11.49 2.36
CA SER A 130 18.01 -10.84 2.97
C SER A 130 18.06 -9.37 2.59
N PHE A 131 18.11 -8.52 3.59
CA PHE A 131 18.24 -7.07 3.46
C PHE A 131 19.46 -6.57 4.25
N ILE A 132 19.77 -5.29 4.08
CA ILE A 132 20.78 -4.56 4.87
C ILE A 132 20.05 -3.37 5.50
N ASP A 133 20.19 -3.18 6.80
CA ASP A 133 19.57 -2.05 7.50
C ASP A 133 20.37 -0.73 7.35
N GLN A 134 19.83 0.35 7.86
CA GLN A 134 20.42 1.68 7.82
C GLN A 134 21.79 1.78 8.51
N ASP A 135 22.14 0.83 9.38
CA ASP A 135 23.43 0.76 10.04
C ASP A 135 24.42 -0.18 9.34
N GLY A 136 24.04 -0.69 8.14
CA GLY A 136 24.86 -1.62 7.35
C GLY A 136 24.82 -3.06 7.88
N ARG A 137 23.90 -3.40 8.79
CA ARG A 137 23.79 -4.74 9.38
C ARG A 137 22.84 -5.61 8.57
N PRO A 138 23.13 -6.90 8.41
CA PRO A 138 22.23 -7.81 7.72
C PRO A 138 20.92 -7.99 8.49
N LEU A 139 19.80 -8.01 7.78
CA LEU A 139 18.48 -8.40 8.24
C LEU A 139 17.97 -9.58 7.42
N GLN A 140 17.87 -10.75 8.04
CA GLN A 140 17.15 -11.89 7.48
C GLN A 140 15.70 -11.81 7.96
N VAL A 141 14.73 -11.91 7.04
CA VAL A 141 13.30 -11.88 7.39
C VAL A 141 12.96 -13.02 8.35
N ALA A 142 13.59 -14.19 8.19
CA ALA A 142 13.43 -15.32 9.10
C ALA A 142 13.77 -14.98 10.56
N SER A 143 14.68 -14.02 10.81
CA SER A 143 15.05 -13.60 12.16
C SER A 143 13.96 -12.80 12.90
N LEU A 144 12.91 -12.37 12.18
CA LEU A 144 11.76 -11.69 12.74
C LEU A 144 10.71 -12.66 13.30
N ARG A 145 10.81 -13.95 13.03
CA ARG A 145 9.90 -14.97 13.58
C ARG A 145 9.96 -15.01 15.11
N GLY A 146 8.88 -15.42 15.74
CA GLY A 146 8.76 -15.44 17.19
C GLY A 146 8.28 -14.15 17.82
N ARG A 147 8.19 -13.08 17.03
CA ARG A 147 7.66 -11.76 17.42
C ARG A 147 6.76 -11.18 16.32
N PRO A 148 5.72 -10.42 16.69
CA PRO A 148 4.94 -9.72 15.68
C PRO A 148 5.78 -8.60 15.06
N TRP A 149 5.50 -8.30 13.81
CA TRP A 149 6.15 -7.19 13.13
C TRP A 149 5.27 -6.63 12.03
N ALA A 150 5.55 -5.41 11.63
CA ALA A 150 4.89 -4.79 10.50
C ALA A 150 5.92 -4.31 9.48
N LEU A 151 5.55 -4.36 8.21
CA LEU A 151 6.36 -3.81 7.13
C LEU A 151 5.57 -2.83 6.28
N THR A 152 6.30 -1.89 5.67
CA THR A 152 5.82 -1.03 4.59
C THR A 152 6.91 -0.86 3.54
N PHE A 153 6.51 -0.38 2.36
CA PHE A 153 7.43 -0.09 1.26
C PHE A 153 7.43 1.41 0.99
N LEU A 154 8.60 1.99 0.84
CA LEU A 154 8.80 3.41 0.62
C LEU A 154 10.12 3.69 -0.11
N TYR A 155 10.41 4.94 -0.42
CA TYR A 155 11.73 5.40 -0.82
C TYR A 155 11.97 6.83 -0.30
N THR A 156 13.25 7.16 0.00
CA THR A 156 13.59 8.35 0.80
C THR A 156 13.38 9.66 0.06
N ARG A 157 13.38 9.64 -1.26
CA ARG A 157 13.21 10.82 -2.14
C ARG A 157 11.83 10.92 -2.77
N CYS A 158 10.80 10.29 -2.16
CA CYS A 158 9.42 10.40 -2.61
C CYS A 158 8.94 11.87 -2.57
N PRO A 159 8.53 12.45 -3.71
CA PRO A 159 8.17 13.87 -3.75
C PRO A 159 6.73 14.14 -3.26
N LEU A 160 5.94 13.10 -2.99
CA LEU A 160 4.51 13.21 -2.68
C LEU A 160 4.25 13.13 -1.17
N PRO A 161 3.90 14.25 -0.50
CA PRO A 161 3.73 14.29 0.97
C PRO A 161 2.66 13.32 1.49
N THR A 162 1.66 13.02 0.68
CA THR A 162 0.52 12.14 1.03
C THR A 162 0.83 10.65 0.88
N PHE A 163 2.01 10.28 0.37
CA PHE A 163 2.43 8.89 0.14
C PHE A 163 3.49 8.46 1.18
N CYS A 164 4.76 8.28 0.78
CA CYS A 164 5.80 7.80 1.69
C CYS A 164 5.94 8.63 2.98
N PRO A 165 5.94 9.97 2.94
CA PRO A 165 6.00 10.76 4.18
C PRO A 165 4.81 10.52 5.11
N ALA A 166 3.61 10.27 4.56
CA ALA A 166 2.44 9.92 5.36
C ALA A 166 2.55 8.53 6.00
N LEU A 167 3.07 7.53 5.27
CA LEU A 167 3.35 6.20 5.83
C LEU A 167 4.38 6.27 6.95
N GLU A 168 5.46 7.04 6.75
CA GLU A 168 6.49 7.26 7.77
C GLU A 168 5.93 7.94 9.02
N GLY A 169 5.05 8.94 8.85
CA GLY A 169 4.37 9.59 9.97
C GLY A 169 3.57 8.60 10.82
N ARG A 170 2.86 7.65 10.17
CA ARG A 170 2.12 6.59 10.88
C ARG A 170 3.05 5.59 11.55
N PHE A 171 4.14 5.18 10.90
CA PHE A 171 5.15 4.31 11.50
C PHE A 171 5.83 4.98 12.69
N GLY A 172 6.14 6.28 12.62
CA GLY A 172 6.67 7.05 13.74
C GLY A 172 5.70 7.12 14.91
N ALA A 173 4.38 7.32 14.65
CA ALA A 173 3.35 7.28 15.68
C ALA A 173 3.22 5.88 16.30
N ALA A 174 3.24 4.83 15.47
CA ALA A 174 3.23 3.44 15.94
C ALA A 174 4.47 3.12 16.78
N GLN A 175 5.68 3.56 16.34
CA GLN A 175 6.91 3.42 17.11
C GLN A 175 6.79 4.01 18.51
N ARG A 176 6.24 5.24 18.64
CA ARG A 176 6.02 5.88 19.94
C ARG A 176 5.03 5.13 20.82
N ALA A 177 3.98 4.55 20.22
CA ALA A 177 3.03 3.73 20.94
C ALA A 177 3.65 2.41 21.42
N ILE A 178 4.40 1.71 20.55
CA ILE A 178 5.13 0.48 20.87
C ILE A 178 6.11 0.71 22.01
N ALA A 179 6.86 1.82 21.99
CA ALA A 179 7.85 2.15 23.03
C ALA A 179 7.23 2.34 24.43
N ARG A 180 5.93 2.68 24.51
CA ARG A 180 5.21 2.92 25.77
C ARG A 180 4.38 1.73 26.24
N ASP A 181 4.22 0.71 25.41
CA ASP A 181 3.36 -0.44 25.66
C ASP A 181 4.20 -1.69 25.94
N GLY A 182 4.24 -2.11 27.21
CA GLY A 182 4.99 -3.29 27.61
C GLY A 182 4.50 -4.59 26.93
N GLN A 183 3.23 -4.66 26.49
CA GLN A 183 2.70 -5.82 25.77
C GLN A 183 3.26 -5.93 24.35
N LEU A 184 3.78 -4.82 23.81
CA LEU A 184 4.41 -4.75 22.48
C LEU A 184 5.94 -4.84 22.53
N HIS A 185 6.49 -5.25 23.68
CA HIS A 185 7.93 -5.45 23.80
C HIS A 185 8.43 -6.46 22.76
N GLY A 186 9.45 -6.05 21.99
CA GLY A 186 10.04 -6.89 20.94
C GLY A 186 9.34 -6.82 19.58
N VAL A 187 8.21 -6.09 19.47
CA VAL A 187 7.60 -5.79 18.17
C VAL A 187 8.58 -4.99 17.31
N GLN A 188 8.64 -5.31 16.01
CA GLN A 188 9.49 -4.64 15.04
C GLN A 188 8.67 -3.97 13.95
N LEU A 189 9.11 -2.81 13.50
CA LEU A 189 8.67 -2.14 12.29
C LEU A 189 9.79 -2.19 11.25
N VAL A 190 9.46 -2.47 10.01
CA VAL A 190 10.42 -2.57 8.91
C VAL A 190 9.91 -1.75 7.73
N SER A 191 10.72 -0.81 7.25
CA SER A 191 10.47 -0.09 6.01
C SER A 191 11.46 -0.56 4.95
N VAL A 192 10.95 -1.19 3.89
CA VAL A 192 11.78 -1.68 2.78
C VAL A 192 11.84 -0.61 1.70
N SER A 193 13.04 -0.18 1.35
CA SER A 193 13.21 0.76 0.25
C SER A 193 12.98 0.07 -1.10
N ILE A 194 12.18 0.72 -1.94
CA ILE A 194 11.95 0.31 -3.33
C ILE A 194 12.89 0.98 -4.33
N ASP A 195 13.81 1.81 -3.84
CA ASP A 195 14.84 2.49 -4.63
C ASP A 195 16.25 2.10 -4.17
N PRO A 196 16.60 0.81 -4.22
CA PRO A 196 17.85 0.31 -3.64
C PRO A 196 19.11 0.87 -4.32
N ALA A 197 18.99 1.38 -5.53
CA ALA A 197 20.11 2.03 -6.21
C ALA A 197 20.52 3.35 -5.53
N PHE A 198 19.55 4.11 -5.02
CA PHE A 198 19.77 5.37 -4.32
C PHE A 198 19.81 5.18 -2.80
N ASP A 199 18.88 4.44 -2.24
CA ASP A 199 18.66 4.25 -0.80
C ASP A 199 19.66 3.24 -0.21
N GLN A 200 20.95 3.56 -0.33
CA GLN A 200 22.02 2.79 0.30
C GLN A 200 22.03 3.03 1.83
N PRO A 201 22.67 2.17 2.65
CA PRO A 201 22.66 2.31 4.11
C PRO A 201 23.00 3.71 4.64
N PRO A 202 23.99 4.47 4.12
CA PRO A 202 24.25 5.83 4.59
C PRO A 202 23.10 6.80 4.32
N VAL A 203 22.39 6.65 3.18
CA VAL A 203 21.21 7.46 2.85
C VAL A 203 20.06 7.14 3.77
N LEU A 204 19.80 5.84 3.99
CA LEU A 204 18.78 5.36 4.93
C LEU A 204 19.07 5.82 6.35
N LYS A 205 20.33 5.82 6.78
CA LYS A 205 20.73 6.29 8.11
C LYS A 205 20.44 7.77 8.31
N ALA A 206 20.89 8.61 7.38
CA ALA A 206 20.60 10.04 7.42
C ALA A 206 19.08 10.33 7.36
N HIS A 207 18.33 9.51 6.62
CA HIS A 207 16.87 9.62 6.57
C HIS A 207 16.23 9.19 7.90
N ALA A 208 16.68 8.09 8.50
CA ALA A 208 16.21 7.59 9.79
C ALA A 208 16.41 8.63 10.90
N GLU A 209 17.59 9.28 10.93
CA GLU A 209 17.91 10.35 11.88
C GLU A 209 16.93 11.53 11.75
N ARG A 210 16.64 11.99 10.53
CA ARG A 210 15.66 13.07 10.30
C ARG A 210 14.24 12.72 10.69
N ARG A 211 13.92 11.43 10.82
CA ARG A 211 12.58 10.89 11.16
C ARG A 211 12.49 10.38 12.60
N ASP A 212 13.50 10.61 13.43
CA ASP A 212 13.57 10.13 14.82
C ASP A 212 13.31 8.61 14.92
N VAL A 213 13.88 7.84 14.00
CA VAL A 213 13.75 6.38 13.98
C VAL A 213 14.58 5.77 15.11
N ASN A 214 13.92 5.01 15.97
CA ASN A 214 14.59 4.17 16.97
C ASN A 214 14.91 2.80 16.34
N PRO A 215 16.17 2.47 16.05
CA PRO A 215 16.56 1.24 15.36
C PRO A 215 16.26 -0.05 16.15
N ARG A 216 15.94 0.05 17.45
CA ARG A 216 15.50 -1.09 18.25
C ARG A 216 14.06 -1.47 17.97
N ILE A 217 13.24 -0.56 17.43
CA ILE A 217 11.83 -0.78 17.13
C ILE A 217 11.59 -0.72 15.62
N TRP A 218 12.18 0.23 14.93
CA TRP A 218 11.93 0.48 13.52
C TRP A 218 13.24 0.49 12.73
N ARG A 219 13.34 -0.33 11.71
CA ARG A 219 14.47 -0.42 10.79
C ARG A 219 14.07 -0.06 9.38
N LEU A 220 14.89 0.74 8.73
CA LEU A 220 14.83 1.00 7.31
C LEU A 220 15.82 0.06 6.64
N VAL A 221 15.38 -0.67 5.63
CA VAL A 221 16.20 -1.69 4.98
C VAL A 221 16.23 -1.52 3.47
N THR A 222 17.33 -1.94 2.87
CA THR A 222 17.55 -1.98 1.44
C THR A 222 18.15 -3.34 1.03
N GLY A 223 18.27 -3.60 -0.26
CA GLY A 223 18.86 -4.82 -0.78
C GLY A 223 19.22 -4.66 -2.26
N ASN A 224 19.45 -5.75 -2.98
CA ASN A 224 19.49 -5.66 -4.43
C ASN A 224 18.07 -5.54 -5.00
N THR A 225 17.95 -4.95 -6.18
CA THR A 225 16.67 -4.68 -6.83
C THR A 225 15.81 -5.93 -6.98
N GLU A 226 16.41 -7.04 -7.39
CA GLU A 226 15.70 -8.31 -7.59
C GLU A 226 15.07 -8.83 -6.28
N THR A 227 15.81 -8.78 -5.17
CA THR A 227 15.31 -9.19 -3.85
C THR A 227 14.18 -8.30 -3.39
N VAL A 228 14.33 -6.97 -3.52
CA VAL A 228 13.30 -6.00 -3.16
C VAL A 228 12.01 -6.23 -3.97
N ASP A 229 12.14 -6.40 -5.28
CA ASP A 229 11.01 -6.60 -6.17
C ASP A 229 10.28 -7.91 -5.89
N ARG A 230 10.99 -9.03 -5.87
CA ARG A 230 10.40 -10.34 -5.55
C ARG A 230 9.71 -10.35 -4.18
N PHE A 231 10.35 -9.75 -3.19
CA PHE A 231 9.75 -9.66 -1.85
C PHE A 231 8.50 -8.79 -1.84
N GLY A 232 8.58 -7.60 -2.45
CA GLY A 232 7.43 -6.69 -2.56
C GLY A 232 6.25 -7.29 -3.32
N GLU A 233 6.53 -7.99 -4.41
CA GLU A 233 5.53 -8.70 -5.21
C GLU A 233 4.69 -9.68 -4.39
N ARG A 234 5.32 -10.36 -3.42
CA ARG A 234 4.60 -11.26 -2.50
C ARG A 234 3.54 -10.53 -1.67
N PHE A 235 3.68 -9.24 -1.43
CA PHE A 235 2.68 -8.40 -0.75
C PHE A 235 1.74 -7.67 -1.71
N GLY A 236 1.80 -7.99 -3.00
CA GLY A 236 1.02 -7.30 -4.02
C GLY A 236 1.55 -5.90 -4.34
N LEU A 237 2.81 -5.62 -3.99
CA LEU A 237 3.49 -4.40 -4.40
C LEU A 237 3.77 -4.45 -5.90
N THR A 238 3.45 -3.36 -6.58
CA THR A 238 3.90 -3.11 -7.94
C THR A 238 4.85 -1.93 -7.92
N VAL A 239 6.01 -2.06 -8.53
CA VAL A 239 6.99 -0.98 -8.70
C VAL A 239 7.34 -0.85 -10.18
N VAL A 240 7.22 0.37 -10.70
CA VAL A 240 7.76 0.74 -12.01
C VAL A 240 8.77 1.86 -11.76
N ARG A 241 10.01 1.62 -12.17
CA ARG A 241 11.08 2.62 -12.09
C ARG A 241 11.29 3.18 -13.48
N GLY A 242 10.93 4.44 -13.67
CA GLY A 242 11.16 5.14 -14.94
C GLY A 242 12.35 6.10 -14.83
N GLY A 243 12.91 6.53 -15.92
CA GLY A 243 13.79 7.70 -16.15
C GLY A 243 14.89 8.07 -15.14
N GLY A 244 15.00 7.38 -14.02
CA GLY A 244 15.98 7.65 -12.97
C GLY A 244 15.65 8.82 -12.04
N ARG A 245 14.55 9.54 -12.27
CA ARG A 245 14.10 10.65 -11.42
C ARG A 245 13.12 10.16 -10.36
N PRO A 246 13.07 10.79 -9.15
CA PRO A 246 12.15 10.40 -8.08
C PRO A 246 10.68 10.38 -8.48
N GLU A 247 10.26 11.33 -9.29
CA GLU A 247 8.90 11.47 -9.80
C GLU A 247 8.50 10.40 -10.83
N ASP A 248 9.48 9.71 -11.42
CA ASP A 248 9.25 8.63 -12.36
C ASP A 248 8.99 7.28 -11.68
N PHE A 249 9.10 7.23 -10.35
CA PHE A 249 8.80 6.03 -9.56
C PHE A 249 7.32 5.92 -9.30
N VAL A 250 6.75 4.82 -9.73
CA VAL A 250 5.35 4.50 -9.48
C VAL A 250 5.25 3.16 -8.78
N HIS A 251 4.58 3.17 -7.65
CA HIS A 251 4.35 1.95 -6.89
C HIS A 251 2.99 1.97 -6.19
N SER A 252 2.41 0.79 -6.01
CA SER A 252 1.28 0.65 -5.10
C SER A 252 1.79 0.74 -3.65
N MET A 253 0.97 1.28 -2.76
CA MET A 253 1.32 1.33 -1.34
C MET A 253 0.79 0.10 -0.63
N LYS A 254 1.68 -0.61 0.05
CA LYS A 254 1.36 -1.81 0.82
C LYS A 254 1.99 -1.72 2.20
N THR A 255 1.19 -2.07 3.20
CA THR A 255 1.65 -2.23 4.58
C THR A 255 1.08 -3.55 5.10
N ALA A 256 1.90 -4.37 5.73
CA ALA A 256 1.46 -5.66 6.24
C ALA A 256 1.78 -5.81 7.72
N VAL A 257 0.91 -6.52 8.43
CA VAL A 257 1.15 -7.00 9.80
C VAL A 257 1.36 -8.50 9.74
N ILE A 258 2.43 -8.95 10.39
CA ILE A 258 2.86 -10.35 10.41
C ILE A 258 2.86 -10.84 11.86
N GLY A 259 2.30 -12.03 12.07
CA GLY A 259 2.24 -12.69 13.35
C GLY A 259 3.57 -13.31 13.79
N ARG A 260 3.65 -13.75 15.03
CA ARG A 260 4.80 -14.46 15.61
C ARG A 260 5.14 -15.74 14.84
N ASP A 261 4.16 -16.35 14.21
CA ASP A 261 4.26 -17.54 13.35
C ASP A 261 4.88 -17.23 11.96
N GLY A 262 5.19 -15.97 11.66
CA GLY A 262 5.70 -15.54 10.36
C GLY A 262 4.64 -15.53 9.26
N ARG A 263 3.35 -15.52 9.63
CA ARG A 263 2.24 -15.45 8.68
C ARG A 263 1.62 -14.07 8.66
N VAL A 264 1.16 -13.68 7.47
CA VAL A 264 0.42 -12.43 7.29
C VAL A 264 -0.88 -12.46 8.10
N ARG A 265 -1.11 -11.44 8.90
CA ARG A 265 -2.38 -11.18 9.60
C ARG A 265 -3.25 -10.25 8.80
N ARG A 266 -2.66 -9.18 8.27
CA ARG A 266 -3.36 -8.17 7.49
C ARG A 266 -2.43 -7.54 6.44
N ILE A 267 -3.00 -7.17 5.30
CA ILE A 267 -2.35 -6.31 4.31
C ILE A 267 -3.26 -5.10 4.07
N TYR A 268 -2.72 -3.92 4.28
CA TYR A 268 -3.33 -2.65 3.93
C TYR A 268 -2.86 -2.21 2.54
N SER A 269 -3.79 -1.70 1.74
CA SER A 269 -3.50 -1.03 0.48
C SER A 269 -3.75 0.47 0.63
N GLY A 270 -2.89 1.30 0.08
CA GLY A 270 -3.02 2.76 0.22
C GLY A 270 -2.62 3.28 1.60
N THR A 271 -3.15 4.45 1.94
CA THR A 271 -2.83 5.19 3.18
C THR A 271 -4.04 5.39 4.11
N GLU A 272 -5.14 4.69 3.92
CA GLU A 272 -6.39 4.93 4.67
C GLU A 272 -6.44 4.26 6.06
N TRP A 273 -5.35 3.62 6.49
CA TRP A 273 -5.21 3.06 7.83
C TRP A 273 -4.50 4.05 8.77
N SER A 274 -4.79 4.00 10.05
CA SER A 274 -4.18 4.83 11.08
C SER A 274 -3.06 4.11 11.84
N ALA A 275 -2.24 4.88 12.58
CA ALA A 275 -1.24 4.28 13.48
C ALA A 275 -1.89 3.42 14.57
N GLU A 276 -3.08 3.83 15.03
CA GLU A 276 -3.88 3.11 16.01
C GLU A 276 -4.35 1.77 15.47
N ASP A 277 -4.76 1.71 14.18
CA ASP A 277 -5.12 0.47 13.52
C ASP A 277 -3.93 -0.49 13.46
N LEU A 278 -2.77 0.01 13.08
CA LEU A 278 -1.54 -0.79 13.02
C LEU A 278 -1.16 -1.34 14.40
N VAL A 279 -1.20 -0.50 15.44
CA VAL A 279 -0.87 -0.89 16.81
C VAL A 279 -1.88 -1.91 17.36
N ARG A 280 -3.17 -1.76 17.06
CA ARG A 280 -4.21 -2.73 17.42
C ARG A 280 -3.94 -4.10 16.81
N GLU A 281 -3.67 -4.16 15.51
CA GLU A 281 -3.35 -5.41 14.81
C GLU A 281 -2.06 -6.06 15.36
N LEU A 282 -1.04 -5.26 15.70
CA LEU A 282 0.19 -5.76 16.31
C LEU A 282 -0.06 -6.35 17.71
N ARG A 283 -0.96 -5.77 18.53
CA ARG A 283 -1.38 -6.35 19.81
C ARG A 283 -2.11 -7.67 19.64
N GLU A 284 -3.00 -7.76 18.67
CA GLU A 284 -3.69 -9.01 18.35
C GLU A 284 -2.71 -10.09 17.87
N ALA A 285 -1.72 -9.69 17.08
CA ALA A 285 -0.67 -10.57 16.57
C ALA A 285 0.34 -11.00 17.68
N ALA A 286 0.40 -10.29 18.80
CA ALA A 286 1.26 -10.59 19.94
C ALA A 286 0.66 -11.65 20.91
N ARG A 287 -0.65 -11.84 20.88
CA ARG A 287 -1.38 -12.86 21.68
C ARG A 287 -1.18 -14.24 21.10
#